data_4fa496d64da4285345e9b6d7889d4ff9
#
_entry.id   4fa496d64da4285345e9b6d7889d4ff9
#
_cell.length_a   1.000
_cell.length_b   1.000
_cell.length_c   1.000
_cell.angle_alpha   90.00
_cell.angle_beta   90.00
_cell.angle_gamma   90.00
#
_symmetry.space_group_name_H-M   'P 1'
#
loop_
_entity.id
_entity.type
_entity.pdbx_description
1 polymer ?
#
loop_
_entity_poly.entity_id
_entity_poly.type
_entity_poly.pdbx_seq_one_letter_code
_entity_poly.pdbx_strand_id
1 'polypeptide(L)'
;LIVGALLATFVGLQLGGKMPGFLVIIIGLLAGSLMGGLWAAIAGVLKAYLSVNEILSTIMLNAIAIQVGYFLLRGPMIDPAEVEAGTNIPHSARLEKVLDMPRFTDVAQQIGLSGSADDLGLSGFLSEVYGVLVEPTRLHTGFLFAVLMGILVYIFLWRTTSGYRIRAVGLYPHASKYAGIVVKRYLILSFTLSGMLAGLAGSAEIFGLHHRMFEPTAVSAGYGFTGIVAALLGNLHPLGIIPSSILFGGLLVGGDKMQRAMQVPQVLIQVILGLVVLFVVTTDYFARKYEKRRATAEIEIDDSMDDEGGTPIDIAPSNSSQEALS
;
A
#
# COMPACT_ATOMS: atom_id res chain seq x y z
N LEU A 1 -7.50 6.63 0.03
CA LEU A 1 -6.55 7.68 -0.29
C LEU A 1 -7.25 9.04 -0.38
N ILE A 2 -8.22 9.26 -1.31
CA ILE A 2 -8.93 10.53 -1.55
C ILE A 2 -9.56 11.08 -0.26
N VAL A 3 -10.32 10.27 0.48
CA VAL A 3 -11.03 10.72 1.69
C VAL A 3 -10.05 11.13 2.79
N GLY A 4 -8.91 10.41 2.90
CA GLY A 4 -7.82 10.79 3.80
C GLY A 4 -7.19 12.14 3.42
N ALA A 5 -6.92 12.34 2.12
CA ALA A 5 -6.39 13.60 1.59
C ALA A 5 -7.34 14.78 1.85
N LEU A 6 -8.66 14.59 1.65
CA LEU A 6 -9.68 15.60 1.92
C LEU A 6 -9.68 16.03 3.39
N LEU A 7 -9.69 15.04 4.32
CA LEU A 7 -9.70 15.38 5.74
C LEU A 7 -8.37 16.01 6.19
N ALA A 8 -7.24 15.53 5.67
CA ALA A 8 -5.93 16.15 5.94
C ALA A 8 -5.88 17.60 5.48
N THR A 9 -6.40 17.89 4.27
CA THR A 9 -6.50 19.25 3.76
C THR A 9 -7.40 20.12 4.64
N PHE A 10 -8.59 19.61 5.03
CA PHE A 10 -9.50 20.33 5.91
C PHE A 10 -8.85 20.67 7.26
N VAL A 11 -8.17 19.71 7.88
CA VAL A 11 -7.43 19.90 9.13
C VAL A 11 -6.32 20.95 8.94
N GLY A 12 -5.56 20.86 7.85
CA GLY A 12 -4.50 21.81 7.52
C GLY A 12 -5.03 23.25 7.36
N LEU A 13 -6.18 23.43 6.71
CA LEU A 13 -6.81 24.75 6.54
C LEU A 13 -7.36 25.31 7.85
N GLN A 14 -7.93 24.48 8.73
CA GLN A 14 -8.54 24.94 9.98
C GLN A 14 -7.53 25.20 11.11
N LEU A 15 -6.45 24.42 11.17
CA LEU A 15 -5.44 24.50 12.22
C LEU A 15 -4.17 25.23 11.79
N GLY A 16 -3.98 25.46 10.48
CA GLY A 16 -2.90 26.29 9.97
C GLY A 16 -2.90 27.67 10.64
N GLY A 17 -1.71 28.17 10.96
CA GLY A 17 -1.53 29.46 11.67
C GLY A 17 -1.94 29.50 13.14
N LYS A 18 -2.67 28.47 13.65
CA LYS A 18 -3.10 28.40 15.06
C LYS A 18 -2.18 27.56 15.93
N MET A 19 -1.43 26.64 15.30
CA MET A 19 -0.56 25.68 15.99
C MET A 19 0.78 25.54 15.25
N PRO A 20 1.84 25.07 15.93
CA PRO A 20 3.11 24.74 15.24
C PRO A 20 2.89 23.77 14.09
N GLY A 21 3.50 24.04 12.92
CA GLY A 21 3.24 23.29 11.68
C GLY A 21 3.43 21.78 11.81
N PHE A 22 4.46 21.33 12.56
CA PHE A 22 4.70 19.89 12.74
C PHE A 22 3.55 19.18 13.47
N LEU A 23 2.89 19.86 14.44
CA LEU A 23 1.72 19.30 15.13
C LEU A 23 0.53 19.17 14.18
N VAL A 24 0.32 20.18 13.34
CA VAL A 24 -0.77 20.16 12.35
C VAL A 24 -0.57 19.03 11.33
N ILE A 25 0.68 18.82 10.89
CA ILE A 25 1.01 17.68 9.99
C ILE A 25 0.69 16.34 10.67
N ILE A 26 1.10 16.14 11.92
CA ILE A 26 0.83 14.90 12.66
C ILE A 26 -0.68 14.70 12.82
N ILE A 27 -1.41 15.73 13.25
CA ILE A 27 -2.87 15.67 13.40
C ILE A 27 -3.54 15.39 12.05
N GLY A 28 -3.10 16.02 10.97
CA GLY A 28 -3.61 15.81 9.62
C GLY A 28 -3.35 14.38 9.11
N LEU A 29 -2.15 13.84 9.35
CA LEU A 29 -1.82 12.45 9.02
C LEU A 29 -2.69 11.46 9.80
N LEU A 30 -2.86 11.67 11.10
CA LEU A 30 -3.70 10.81 11.94
C LEU A 30 -5.17 10.91 11.55
N ALA A 31 -5.69 12.12 11.33
CA ALA A 31 -7.06 12.34 10.91
C ALA A 31 -7.35 11.69 9.55
N GLY A 32 -6.45 11.89 8.58
CA GLY A 32 -6.58 11.27 7.26
C GLY A 32 -6.47 9.75 7.31
N SER A 33 -5.61 9.21 8.17
CA SER A 33 -5.51 7.78 8.43
C SER A 33 -6.82 7.23 9.00
N LEU A 34 -7.34 7.83 10.07
CA LEU A 34 -8.58 7.39 10.70
C LEU A 34 -9.75 7.44 9.71
N MET A 35 -9.87 8.52 8.95
CA MET A 35 -10.96 8.67 7.98
C MET A 35 -10.84 7.66 6.85
N GLY A 36 -9.63 7.41 6.34
CA GLY A 36 -9.38 6.35 5.37
C GLY A 36 -9.76 4.96 5.90
N GLY A 37 -9.43 4.69 7.17
CA GLY A 37 -9.80 3.46 7.87
C GLY A 37 -11.31 3.30 8.03
N LEU A 38 -12.02 4.34 8.47
CA LEU A 38 -13.49 4.33 8.61
C LEU A 38 -14.17 4.11 7.26
N TRP A 39 -13.67 4.77 6.21
CA TRP A 39 -14.21 4.60 4.85
C TRP A 39 -14.05 3.17 4.35
N ALA A 40 -12.88 2.57 4.53
CA ALA A 40 -12.62 1.19 4.12
C ALA A 40 -13.34 0.16 5.01
N ALA A 41 -13.60 0.49 6.28
CA ALA A 41 -14.37 -0.35 7.18
C ALA A 41 -15.78 -0.61 6.65
N ILE A 42 -16.38 0.32 5.90
CA ILE A 42 -17.68 0.14 5.25
C ILE A 42 -17.64 -1.08 4.32
N ALA A 43 -16.64 -1.16 3.43
CA ALA A 43 -16.46 -2.32 2.54
C ALA A 43 -16.20 -3.61 3.34
N GLY A 44 -15.41 -3.52 4.42
CA GLY A 44 -15.13 -4.63 5.33
C GLY A 44 -16.40 -5.17 6.00
N VAL A 45 -17.30 -4.30 6.44
CA VAL A 45 -18.59 -4.68 7.04
C VAL A 45 -19.52 -5.31 5.99
N LEU A 46 -19.63 -4.72 4.80
CA LEU A 46 -20.40 -5.26 3.69
C LEU A 46 -19.92 -6.68 3.33
N LYS A 47 -18.63 -6.90 3.27
CA LYS A 47 -18.04 -8.23 3.03
C LYS A 47 -18.31 -9.21 4.17
N ALA A 48 -18.09 -8.78 5.42
CA ALA A 48 -18.15 -9.67 6.58
C ALA A 48 -19.59 -10.10 6.94
N TYR A 49 -20.57 -9.23 6.77
CA TYR A 49 -21.97 -9.50 7.17
C TYR A 49 -22.89 -9.81 6.00
N LEU A 50 -22.70 -9.17 4.86
CA LEU A 50 -23.58 -9.30 3.70
C LEU A 50 -22.95 -10.16 2.59
N SER A 51 -21.70 -10.60 2.76
CA SER A 51 -20.96 -11.40 1.75
C SER A 51 -20.91 -10.75 0.37
N VAL A 52 -20.99 -9.41 0.31
CA VAL A 52 -20.88 -8.63 -0.93
C VAL A 52 -19.49 -8.80 -1.53
N ASN A 53 -19.42 -8.77 -2.87
CA ASN A 53 -18.13 -8.79 -3.55
C ASN A 53 -17.32 -7.54 -3.19
N GLU A 54 -16.12 -7.75 -2.62
CA GLU A 54 -15.23 -6.68 -2.14
C GLU A 54 -14.78 -5.76 -3.26
N ILE A 55 -14.53 -6.29 -4.45
CA ILE A 55 -14.07 -5.50 -5.60
C ILE A 55 -15.16 -4.53 -6.01
N LEU A 56 -16.40 -5.01 -6.13
CA LEU A 56 -17.54 -4.17 -6.52
C LEU A 56 -17.81 -3.07 -5.47
N SER A 57 -17.84 -3.43 -4.19
CA SER A 57 -18.12 -2.47 -3.11
C SER A 57 -17.03 -1.40 -3.01
N THR A 58 -15.74 -1.76 -3.18
CA THR A 58 -14.64 -0.79 -3.11
C THR A 58 -14.60 0.13 -4.33
N ILE A 59 -14.91 -0.36 -5.54
CA ILE A 59 -15.03 0.48 -6.74
C ILE A 59 -16.18 1.49 -6.58
N MET A 60 -17.33 1.07 -6.08
CA MET A 60 -18.46 1.97 -5.84
C MET A 60 -18.12 3.02 -4.76
N LEU A 61 -17.50 2.61 -3.65
CA LEU A 61 -17.05 3.53 -2.61
C LEU A 61 -15.99 4.52 -3.11
N ASN A 62 -15.12 4.10 -4.04
CA ASN A 62 -14.16 5.01 -4.66
C ASN A 62 -14.87 6.06 -5.54
N ALA A 63 -15.86 5.65 -6.34
CA ALA A 63 -16.67 6.58 -7.13
C ALA A 63 -17.40 7.59 -6.23
N ILE A 64 -17.98 7.14 -5.12
CA ILE A 64 -18.63 8.02 -4.13
C ILE A 64 -17.60 8.98 -3.52
N ALA A 65 -16.41 8.50 -3.14
CA ALA A 65 -15.35 9.35 -2.58
C ALA A 65 -14.93 10.48 -3.52
N ILE A 66 -14.83 10.19 -4.83
CA ILE A 66 -14.54 11.19 -5.86
C ILE A 66 -15.64 12.27 -5.89
N GLN A 67 -16.91 11.87 -5.91
CA GLN A 67 -18.03 12.80 -5.96
C GLN A 67 -18.15 13.64 -4.67
N VAL A 68 -17.92 13.03 -3.51
CA VAL A 68 -17.84 13.75 -2.23
C VAL A 68 -16.70 14.78 -2.26
N GLY A 69 -15.55 14.41 -2.84
CA GLY A 69 -14.43 15.32 -3.03
C GLY A 69 -14.80 16.53 -3.89
N TYR A 70 -15.44 16.33 -5.03
CA TYR A 70 -15.90 17.43 -5.88
C TYR A 70 -16.95 18.28 -5.20
N PHE A 71 -17.88 17.68 -4.45
CA PHE A 71 -18.88 18.44 -3.69
C PHE A 71 -18.23 19.36 -2.64
N LEU A 72 -17.25 18.83 -1.88
CA LEU A 72 -16.54 19.61 -0.87
C LEU A 72 -15.70 20.75 -1.48
N LEU A 73 -15.03 20.48 -2.61
CA LEU A 73 -14.19 21.46 -3.29
C LEU A 73 -14.98 22.56 -4.00
N ARG A 74 -16.22 22.29 -4.40
CA ARG A 74 -17.11 23.31 -4.99
C ARG A 74 -17.94 24.07 -3.97
N GLY A 75 -17.92 23.65 -2.73
CA GLY A 75 -18.68 24.25 -1.63
C GLY A 75 -17.77 24.68 -0.47
N PRO A 76 -17.77 23.94 0.67
CA PRO A 76 -17.17 24.41 1.91
C PRO A 76 -15.64 24.51 1.90
N MET A 77 -14.96 23.87 0.95
CA MET A 77 -13.49 23.87 0.85
C MET A 77 -12.95 24.67 -0.34
N ILE A 78 -13.81 25.36 -1.07
CA ILE A 78 -13.38 26.21 -2.20
C ILE A 78 -12.46 27.34 -1.70
N ASP A 79 -11.47 27.70 -2.50
CA ASP A 79 -10.61 28.83 -2.20
C ASP A 79 -11.42 30.14 -2.25
N PRO A 80 -11.50 30.93 -1.16
CA PRO A 80 -12.19 32.22 -1.17
C PRO A 80 -11.70 33.18 -2.26
N ALA A 81 -10.41 33.17 -2.59
CA ALA A 81 -9.84 34.01 -3.64
C ALA A 81 -10.40 33.67 -5.03
N GLU A 82 -10.70 32.40 -5.31
CA GLU A 82 -11.32 31.99 -6.58
C GLU A 82 -12.79 32.44 -6.68
N VAL A 83 -13.49 32.43 -5.55
CA VAL A 83 -14.88 32.92 -5.47
C VAL A 83 -14.92 34.42 -5.74
N GLU A 84 -14.02 35.18 -5.13
CA GLU A 84 -13.91 36.65 -5.34
C GLU A 84 -13.51 36.99 -6.77
N ALA A 85 -12.63 36.19 -7.39
CA ALA A 85 -12.22 36.33 -8.78
C ALA A 85 -13.31 35.91 -9.80
N GLY A 86 -14.38 35.23 -9.34
CA GLY A 86 -15.48 34.77 -10.19
C GLY A 86 -15.13 33.56 -11.07
N THR A 87 -13.97 32.93 -10.86
CA THR A 87 -13.50 31.79 -11.65
C THR A 87 -14.08 30.46 -11.20
N ASN A 88 -14.43 30.33 -9.93
CA ASN A 88 -15.02 29.14 -9.30
C ASN A 88 -14.32 27.81 -9.63
N ILE A 89 -12.98 27.86 -9.79
CA ILE A 89 -12.20 26.64 -10.03
C ILE A 89 -12.24 25.77 -8.77
N PRO A 90 -12.59 24.48 -8.88
CA PRO A 90 -12.79 23.62 -7.72
C PRO A 90 -11.47 23.17 -7.11
N HIS A 91 -10.83 24.02 -6.35
CA HIS A 91 -9.67 23.68 -5.53
C HIS A 91 -9.73 24.38 -4.16
N SER A 92 -9.03 23.80 -3.20
CA SER A 92 -8.89 24.41 -1.88
C SER A 92 -7.83 25.51 -1.89
N ALA A 93 -7.90 26.41 -0.91
CA ALA A 93 -6.79 27.31 -0.63
C ALA A 93 -5.49 26.52 -0.40
N ARG A 94 -4.37 27.13 -0.75
CA ARG A 94 -3.06 26.53 -0.47
C ARG A 94 -2.82 26.48 1.03
N LEU A 95 -2.31 25.37 1.50
CA LEU A 95 -1.83 25.24 2.86
C LEU A 95 -0.64 26.18 3.11
N GLU A 96 -0.49 26.65 4.33
CA GLU A 96 0.65 27.48 4.71
C GLU A 96 1.98 26.74 4.49
N LYS A 97 3.02 27.45 4.10
CA LYS A 97 4.36 26.87 3.85
C LYS A 97 4.95 26.11 5.05
N VAL A 98 4.52 26.46 6.26
CA VAL A 98 4.94 25.77 7.50
C VAL A 98 4.39 24.34 7.58
N LEU A 99 3.38 24.02 6.77
CA LEU A 99 2.77 22.69 6.66
C LEU A 99 3.39 21.85 5.53
N ASP A 100 4.32 22.40 4.78
CA ASP A 100 5.05 21.64 3.76
C ASP A 100 5.99 20.63 4.47
N MET A 101 5.90 19.36 4.13
CA MET A 101 6.86 18.38 4.64
C MET A 101 8.27 18.73 4.15
N PRO A 102 9.27 18.77 5.04
CA PRO A 102 10.61 19.13 4.65
C PRO A 102 11.14 18.16 3.59
N ARG A 103 11.77 18.71 2.57
CA ARG A 103 12.42 17.91 1.51
C ARG A 103 13.79 17.44 2.03
N PHE A 104 14.30 16.37 1.44
CA PHE A 104 15.65 15.89 1.79
C PHE A 104 16.71 16.96 1.53
N THR A 105 16.56 17.77 0.51
CA THR A 105 17.43 18.94 0.25
C THR A 105 17.45 19.92 1.42
N ASP A 106 16.29 20.23 1.99
CA ASP A 106 16.18 21.20 3.09
C ASP A 106 16.80 20.62 4.37
N VAL A 107 16.58 19.33 4.63
CA VAL A 107 17.18 18.62 5.77
C VAL A 107 18.70 18.50 5.61
N ALA A 108 19.19 18.17 4.42
CA ALA A 108 20.64 18.08 4.15
C ALA A 108 21.33 19.43 4.35
N GLN A 109 20.71 20.53 3.91
CA GLN A 109 21.23 21.88 4.15
C GLN A 109 21.28 22.24 5.64
N GLN A 110 20.27 21.87 6.42
CA GLN A 110 20.24 22.11 7.87
C GLN A 110 21.31 21.33 8.64
N ILE A 111 21.67 20.13 8.16
CA ILE A 111 22.70 19.28 8.79
C ILE A 111 24.12 19.65 8.30
N GLY A 112 24.24 20.65 7.39
CA GLY A 112 25.53 21.07 6.85
C GLY A 112 26.06 20.17 5.72
N LEU A 113 25.24 19.27 5.18
CA LEU A 113 25.56 18.42 4.02
C LEU A 113 25.22 19.14 2.71
N SER A 114 25.49 20.43 2.60
CA SER A 114 25.16 21.26 1.44
C SER A 114 26.27 21.30 0.37
N GLY A 115 27.34 20.54 0.54
CA GLY A 115 28.43 20.40 -0.43
C GLY A 115 28.04 19.49 -1.61
N SER A 116 28.74 19.62 -2.75
CA SER A 116 28.65 18.65 -3.80
C SER A 116 29.19 17.29 -3.34
N ALA A 117 28.80 16.19 -3.99
CA ALA A 117 29.30 14.85 -3.66
C ALA A 117 30.84 14.79 -3.69
N ASP A 118 31.44 15.59 -4.57
CA ASP A 118 32.91 15.73 -4.72
C ASP A 118 33.51 16.42 -3.52
N ASP A 119 32.87 17.43 -2.92
CA ASP A 119 33.34 18.14 -1.72
C ASP A 119 33.35 17.24 -0.48
N LEU A 120 32.49 16.24 -0.45
CA LEU A 120 32.37 15.26 0.64
C LEU A 120 33.28 14.04 0.44
N GLY A 121 34.04 13.97 -0.67
CA GLY A 121 34.89 12.83 -1.00
C GLY A 121 34.15 11.55 -1.31
N LEU A 122 32.88 11.64 -1.64
CA LEU A 122 32.04 10.50 -2.04
C LEU A 122 32.28 10.17 -3.50
N SER A 123 32.73 8.94 -3.78
CA SER A 123 33.01 8.48 -5.15
C SER A 123 32.12 7.30 -5.54
N GLY A 124 31.88 7.14 -6.84
CA GLY A 124 31.14 6.01 -7.40
C GLY A 124 29.65 5.98 -7.01
N PHE A 125 29.16 4.80 -6.63
CA PHE A 125 27.74 4.59 -6.28
C PHE A 125 27.23 5.53 -5.16
N LEU A 126 28.09 5.88 -4.18
CA LEU A 126 27.71 6.77 -3.08
C LEU A 126 27.48 8.21 -3.57
N SER A 127 28.24 8.70 -4.53
CA SER A 127 28.03 10.02 -5.13
C SER A 127 26.74 10.08 -5.93
N GLU A 128 26.38 9.01 -6.65
CA GLU A 128 25.10 8.92 -7.37
C GLU A 128 23.90 8.88 -6.40
N VAL A 129 24.00 8.08 -5.34
CA VAL A 129 22.96 8.02 -4.30
C VAL A 129 22.80 9.37 -3.60
N TYR A 130 23.90 10.04 -3.29
CA TYR A 130 23.89 11.38 -2.69
C TYR A 130 23.24 12.39 -3.65
N GLY A 131 23.60 12.40 -4.93
CA GLY A 131 22.99 13.25 -5.94
C GLY A 131 21.48 13.04 -6.07
N VAL A 132 21.02 11.77 -6.05
CA VAL A 132 19.58 11.46 -6.09
C VAL A 132 18.84 11.92 -4.84
N LEU A 133 19.49 11.87 -3.67
CA LEU A 133 18.84 12.21 -2.38
C LEU A 133 18.94 13.70 -2.04
N VAL A 134 20.01 14.38 -2.44
CA VAL A 134 20.34 15.75 -1.98
C VAL A 134 20.20 16.80 -3.08
N GLU A 135 20.41 16.43 -4.36
CA GLU A 135 20.11 17.36 -5.46
C GLU A 135 18.61 17.71 -5.49
N PRO A 136 18.16 18.80 -6.15
CA PRO A 136 16.80 19.31 -6.08
C PRO A 136 15.78 18.29 -6.59
N THR A 137 15.50 17.29 -5.76
CA THR A 137 14.51 16.27 -5.96
C THR A 137 13.20 16.65 -5.27
N ARG A 138 12.08 16.12 -5.75
CA ARG A 138 10.79 16.24 -5.07
C ARG A 138 10.65 15.24 -3.92
N LEU A 139 11.74 14.54 -3.57
CA LEU A 139 11.75 13.55 -2.52
C LEU A 139 11.62 14.27 -1.16
N HIS A 140 10.59 13.95 -0.43
CA HIS A 140 10.28 14.53 0.88
C HIS A 140 10.35 13.47 1.99
N THR A 141 10.39 13.90 3.24
CA THR A 141 10.48 13.01 4.42
C THR A 141 9.36 11.98 4.51
N GLY A 142 8.25 12.16 3.77
CA GLY A 142 7.19 11.16 3.61
C GLY A 142 7.69 9.81 3.07
N PHE A 143 8.77 9.78 2.30
CA PHE A 143 9.37 8.52 1.84
C PHE A 143 9.92 7.70 3.01
N LEU A 144 10.68 8.33 3.94
CA LEU A 144 11.17 7.64 5.14
C LEU A 144 10.01 7.15 6.00
N PHE A 145 8.97 7.98 6.11
CA PHE A 145 7.76 7.60 6.82
C PHE A 145 7.07 6.38 6.18
N ALA A 146 7.01 6.32 4.84
CA ALA A 146 6.44 5.16 4.13
C ALA A 146 7.26 3.88 4.37
N VAL A 147 8.61 3.97 4.34
CA VAL A 147 9.49 2.83 4.65
C VAL A 147 9.29 2.38 6.10
N LEU A 148 9.23 3.32 7.05
CA LEU A 148 8.95 3.02 8.46
C LEU A 148 7.61 2.31 8.61
N MET A 149 6.56 2.78 7.95
CA MET A 149 5.24 2.14 7.97
C MET A 149 5.29 0.73 7.37
N GLY A 150 6.06 0.49 6.31
CA GLY A 150 6.29 -0.84 5.75
C GLY A 150 6.91 -1.81 6.78
N ILE A 151 7.91 -1.34 7.52
CA ILE A 151 8.55 -2.11 8.60
C ILE A 151 7.56 -2.37 9.76
N LEU A 152 6.78 -1.35 10.16
CA LEU A 152 5.77 -1.50 11.22
C LEU A 152 4.68 -2.50 10.82
N VAL A 153 4.22 -2.47 9.58
CA VAL A 153 3.26 -3.46 9.05
C VAL A 153 3.86 -4.86 9.05
N TYR A 154 5.14 -5.01 8.70
CA TYR A 154 5.84 -6.30 8.82
C TYR A 154 5.85 -6.80 10.26
N ILE A 155 6.29 -5.98 11.22
CA ILE A 155 6.31 -6.34 12.64
C ILE A 155 4.90 -6.70 13.11
N PHE A 156 3.90 -5.89 12.75
CA PHE A 156 2.51 -6.15 13.11
C PHE A 156 2.02 -7.51 12.58
N LEU A 157 2.24 -7.81 11.29
CA LEU A 157 1.74 -9.03 10.68
C LEU A 157 2.49 -10.29 11.13
N TRP A 158 3.81 -10.21 11.39
CA TRP A 158 4.63 -11.40 11.71
C TRP A 158 4.95 -11.57 13.18
N ARG A 159 4.89 -10.50 13.97
CA ARG A 159 5.29 -10.53 15.38
C ARG A 159 4.13 -10.35 16.36
N THR A 160 2.89 -10.11 15.88
CA THR A 160 1.73 -9.96 16.78
C THR A 160 0.70 -11.07 16.61
N THR A 161 -0.05 -11.35 17.68
CA THR A 161 -1.15 -12.32 17.66
C THR A 161 -2.29 -11.91 16.72
N SER A 162 -2.58 -10.61 16.63
CA SER A 162 -3.59 -10.08 15.71
C SER A 162 -3.17 -10.25 14.25
N GLY A 163 -1.89 -9.99 13.94
CA GLY A 163 -1.34 -10.22 12.61
C GLY A 163 -1.36 -11.69 12.21
N TYR A 164 -1.01 -12.59 13.12
CA TYR A 164 -1.16 -14.03 12.89
C TYR A 164 -2.59 -14.41 12.53
N ARG A 165 -3.57 -13.93 13.31
CA ARG A 165 -4.99 -14.23 13.06
C ARG A 165 -5.49 -13.67 11.72
N ILE A 166 -5.04 -12.46 11.34
CA ILE A 166 -5.35 -11.89 10.01
C ILE A 166 -4.83 -12.79 8.90
N ARG A 167 -3.57 -13.24 8.99
CA ARG A 167 -2.98 -14.14 7.99
C ARG A 167 -3.67 -15.51 7.94
N ALA A 168 -3.98 -16.08 9.11
CA ALA A 168 -4.70 -17.35 9.22
C ALA A 168 -6.08 -17.27 8.56
N VAL A 169 -6.84 -16.19 8.83
CA VAL A 169 -8.15 -15.95 8.21
C VAL A 169 -8.02 -15.74 6.70
N GLY A 170 -6.97 -15.08 6.23
CA GLY A 170 -6.73 -14.85 4.81
C GLY A 170 -6.40 -16.15 4.04
N LEU A 171 -5.65 -17.06 4.64
CA LEU A 171 -5.24 -18.32 4.02
C LEU A 171 -6.35 -19.38 4.07
N TYR A 172 -6.92 -19.62 5.26
CA TYR A 172 -7.89 -20.67 5.51
C TYR A 172 -9.03 -20.22 6.43
N PRO A 173 -10.05 -19.50 5.90
CA PRO A 173 -11.15 -18.95 6.70
C PRO A 173 -11.92 -20.02 7.49
N HIS A 174 -12.16 -21.18 6.88
CA HIS A 174 -12.89 -22.30 7.52
C HIS A 174 -12.09 -22.91 8.68
N ALA A 175 -10.81 -23.23 8.46
CA ALA A 175 -9.94 -23.74 9.52
C ALA A 175 -9.78 -22.75 10.68
N SER A 176 -9.66 -21.46 10.36
CA SER A 176 -9.60 -20.39 11.37
C SER A 176 -10.85 -20.33 12.24
N LYS A 177 -12.03 -20.58 11.67
CA LYS A 177 -13.28 -20.65 12.42
C LYS A 177 -13.29 -21.84 13.40
N TYR A 178 -12.80 -23.02 12.98
CA TYR A 178 -12.69 -24.19 13.89
C TYR A 178 -11.68 -23.93 15.02
N ALA A 179 -10.62 -23.17 14.76
CA ALA A 179 -9.67 -22.74 15.77
C ALA A 179 -10.18 -21.62 16.70
N GLY A 180 -11.48 -21.25 16.63
CA GLY A 180 -12.10 -20.25 17.50
C GLY A 180 -11.81 -18.80 17.10
N ILE A 181 -11.26 -18.55 15.91
CA ILE A 181 -10.99 -17.19 15.43
C ILE A 181 -12.26 -16.57 14.84
N VAL A 182 -12.66 -15.39 15.31
CA VAL A 182 -13.82 -14.66 14.79
C VAL A 182 -13.49 -14.04 13.43
N VAL A 183 -13.71 -14.80 12.33
CA VAL A 183 -13.37 -14.44 10.96
C VAL A 183 -13.87 -13.04 10.58
N LYS A 184 -15.13 -12.72 10.88
CA LYS A 184 -15.75 -11.42 10.56
C LYS A 184 -14.97 -10.24 11.13
N ARG A 185 -14.53 -10.34 12.39
CA ARG A 185 -13.77 -9.28 13.08
C ARG A 185 -12.44 -9.02 12.40
N TYR A 186 -11.70 -10.07 12.07
CA TYR A 186 -10.37 -9.94 11.45
C TYR A 186 -10.44 -9.49 10.00
N LEU A 187 -11.52 -9.84 9.30
CA LEU A 187 -11.80 -9.34 7.96
C LEU A 187 -12.05 -7.83 7.99
N ILE A 188 -12.93 -7.32 8.86
CA ILE A 188 -13.17 -5.88 9.00
C ILE A 188 -11.88 -5.16 9.42
N LEU A 189 -11.13 -5.74 10.37
CA LEU A 189 -9.87 -5.15 10.84
C LEU A 189 -8.85 -5.00 9.70
N SER A 190 -8.73 -6.00 8.81
CA SER A 190 -7.81 -5.92 7.67
C SER A 190 -8.19 -4.81 6.68
N PHE A 191 -9.48 -4.66 6.37
CA PHE A 191 -9.96 -3.55 5.53
C PHE A 191 -9.70 -2.19 6.19
N THR A 192 -10.00 -2.08 7.49
CA THR A 192 -9.77 -0.84 8.24
C THR A 192 -8.29 -0.44 8.25
N LEU A 193 -7.39 -1.37 8.55
CA LEU A 193 -5.95 -1.11 8.55
C LEU A 193 -5.43 -0.74 7.15
N SER A 194 -5.88 -1.44 6.11
CA SER A 194 -5.57 -1.09 4.73
C SER A 194 -6.03 0.32 4.38
N GLY A 195 -7.26 0.67 4.78
CA GLY A 195 -7.80 2.01 4.60
C GLY A 195 -7.04 3.09 5.37
N MET A 196 -6.59 2.79 6.59
CA MET A 196 -5.74 3.69 7.38
C MET A 196 -4.42 3.99 6.67
N LEU A 197 -3.75 2.99 6.14
CA LEU A 197 -2.52 3.17 5.36
C LEU A 197 -2.75 3.96 4.06
N ALA A 198 -3.85 3.67 3.36
CA ALA A 198 -4.22 4.44 2.18
C ALA A 198 -4.57 5.90 2.51
N GLY A 199 -5.23 6.15 3.63
CA GLY A 199 -5.51 7.49 4.14
C GLY A 199 -4.24 8.26 4.50
N LEU A 200 -3.27 7.59 5.16
CA LEU A 200 -1.94 8.14 5.43
C LEU A 200 -1.22 8.53 4.13
N ALA A 201 -1.25 7.67 3.12
CA ALA A 201 -0.64 7.98 1.82
C ALA A 201 -1.28 9.21 1.18
N GLY A 202 -2.61 9.34 1.21
CA GLY A 202 -3.30 10.52 0.71
C GLY A 202 -2.96 11.81 1.47
N SER A 203 -2.82 11.72 2.79
CA SER A 203 -2.40 12.86 3.61
C SER A 203 -0.95 13.26 3.35
N ALA A 204 -0.06 12.28 3.19
CA ALA A 204 1.35 12.54 2.86
C ALA A 204 1.50 13.20 1.49
N GLU A 205 0.65 12.83 0.52
CA GLU A 205 0.62 13.44 -0.82
C GLU A 205 0.23 14.93 -0.75
N ILE A 206 -0.73 15.28 0.12
CA ILE A 206 -1.13 16.68 0.32
C ILE A 206 -0.02 17.49 0.99
N PHE A 207 0.53 17.03 2.11
CA PHE A 207 1.55 17.79 2.85
C PHE A 207 2.94 17.74 2.18
N GLY A 208 3.23 16.69 1.38
CA GLY A 208 4.55 16.52 0.77
C GLY A 208 4.68 17.03 -0.66
N LEU A 209 3.62 16.97 -1.46
CA LEU A 209 3.70 17.26 -2.89
C LEU A 209 2.76 18.37 -3.35
N HIS A 210 1.47 18.25 -3.04
CA HIS A 210 0.44 19.11 -3.64
C HIS A 210 0.19 20.39 -2.87
N HIS A 211 0.31 20.39 -1.56
CA HIS A 211 0.08 21.50 -0.64
C HIS A 211 -1.30 22.17 -0.77
N ARG A 212 -2.21 21.54 -1.50
CA ARG A 212 -3.63 21.90 -1.64
C ARG A 212 -4.40 20.74 -2.25
N MET A 213 -5.69 20.70 -2.04
CA MET A 213 -6.57 19.77 -2.74
C MET A 213 -7.13 20.44 -3.98
N PHE A 214 -6.91 19.83 -5.13
CA PHE A 214 -7.48 20.31 -6.39
C PHE A 214 -8.41 19.23 -6.98
N GLU A 215 -8.02 18.48 -7.91
CA GLU A 215 -8.86 17.42 -8.47
C GLU A 215 -8.69 16.10 -7.69
N PRO A 216 -9.79 15.50 -7.14
CA PRO A 216 -9.69 14.26 -6.35
C PRO A 216 -9.03 13.10 -7.11
N THR A 217 -9.29 13.00 -8.42
CA THR A 217 -8.72 11.98 -9.29
C THR A 217 -7.22 12.19 -9.51
N ALA A 218 -6.77 13.44 -9.65
CA ALA A 218 -5.36 13.78 -9.84
C ALA A 218 -4.52 13.50 -8.58
N VAL A 219 -5.07 13.75 -7.38
CA VAL A 219 -4.40 13.42 -6.11
C VAL A 219 -4.23 11.91 -5.95
N SER A 220 -5.16 11.11 -6.43
CA SER A 220 -5.02 9.66 -6.40
C SER A 220 -4.12 9.11 -7.53
N ALA A 221 -4.02 9.82 -8.66
CA ALA A 221 -3.15 9.53 -9.82
C ALA A 221 -3.06 8.04 -10.23
N GLY A 222 -4.09 7.25 -9.89
CA GLY A 222 -4.09 5.81 -10.15
C GLY A 222 -3.19 4.98 -9.20
N TYR A 223 -2.60 5.60 -8.16
CA TYR A 223 -1.70 4.92 -7.23
C TYR A 223 -2.28 3.67 -6.58
N GLY A 224 -3.62 3.60 -6.40
CA GLY A 224 -4.28 2.41 -5.89
C GLY A 224 -4.05 1.18 -6.79
N PHE A 225 -4.20 1.34 -8.11
CA PHE A 225 -3.98 0.25 -9.07
C PHE A 225 -2.49 -0.10 -9.19
N THR A 226 -1.62 0.89 -9.31
CA THR A 226 -0.16 0.68 -9.34
C THR A 226 0.32 0.00 -8.05
N GLY A 227 -0.26 0.35 -6.90
CA GLY A 227 0.04 -0.27 -5.61
C GLY A 227 -0.32 -1.76 -5.54
N ILE A 228 -1.41 -2.19 -6.19
CA ILE A 228 -1.75 -3.62 -6.29
C ILE A 228 -0.65 -4.37 -7.04
N VAL A 229 -0.18 -3.81 -8.15
CA VAL A 229 0.88 -4.43 -8.96
C VAL A 229 2.20 -4.48 -8.19
N ALA A 230 2.56 -3.39 -7.51
CA ALA A 230 3.74 -3.35 -6.67
C ALA A 230 3.67 -4.37 -5.52
N ALA A 231 2.48 -4.58 -4.94
CA ALA A 231 2.27 -5.58 -3.91
C ALA A 231 2.42 -7.02 -4.44
N LEU A 232 1.90 -7.29 -5.64
CA LEU A 232 2.06 -8.60 -6.30
C LEU A 232 3.53 -8.88 -6.64
N LEU A 233 4.24 -7.89 -7.21
CA LEU A 233 5.68 -8.01 -7.48
C LEU A 233 6.48 -8.22 -6.18
N GLY A 234 6.08 -7.57 -5.08
CA GLY A 234 6.65 -7.76 -3.74
C GLY A 234 6.22 -9.07 -3.06
N ASN A 235 5.55 -9.98 -3.79
CA ASN A 235 5.04 -11.26 -3.30
C ASN A 235 4.13 -11.13 -2.06
N LEU A 236 3.33 -10.05 -2.01
CA LEU A 236 2.44 -9.69 -0.91
C LEU A 236 3.14 -9.61 0.46
N HIS A 237 4.48 -9.45 0.44
CA HIS A 237 5.29 -9.34 1.64
C HIS A 237 5.60 -7.87 1.93
N PRO A 238 5.37 -7.33 3.15
CA PRO A 238 5.55 -5.91 3.44
C PRO A 238 6.93 -5.35 3.12
N LEU A 239 7.99 -6.13 3.38
CA LEU A 239 9.35 -5.71 3.02
C LEU A 239 9.64 -5.82 1.52
N GLY A 240 8.99 -6.75 0.81
CA GLY A 240 9.09 -6.89 -0.64
C GLY A 240 8.40 -5.76 -1.40
N ILE A 241 7.37 -5.15 -0.80
CA ILE A 241 6.67 -4.01 -1.39
C ILE A 241 7.58 -2.77 -1.47
N ILE A 242 8.55 -2.60 -0.57
CA ILE A 242 9.44 -1.43 -0.56
C ILE A 242 10.25 -1.34 -1.86
N PRO A 243 11.07 -2.34 -2.25
CA PRO A 243 11.83 -2.26 -3.49
C PRO A 243 10.93 -2.25 -4.74
N SER A 244 9.82 -2.97 -4.74
CA SER A 244 8.88 -2.94 -5.87
C SER A 244 8.22 -1.57 -6.04
N SER A 245 7.87 -0.89 -4.95
CA SER A 245 7.31 0.47 -5.01
C SER A 245 8.33 1.49 -5.51
N ILE A 246 9.61 1.36 -5.15
CA ILE A 246 10.69 2.21 -5.66
C ILE A 246 10.84 2.00 -7.17
N LEU A 247 10.80 0.76 -7.64
CA LEU A 247 10.87 0.44 -9.08
C LEU A 247 9.71 1.08 -9.84
N PHE A 248 8.46 0.90 -9.38
CA PHE A 248 7.29 1.50 -10.04
C PHE A 248 7.29 3.02 -9.96
N GLY A 249 7.71 3.59 -8.83
CA GLY A 249 7.88 5.04 -8.69
C GLY A 249 8.92 5.59 -9.67
N GLY A 250 10.04 4.90 -9.82
CA GLY A 250 11.08 5.22 -10.81
C GLY A 250 10.57 5.17 -12.26
N LEU A 251 9.77 4.15 -12.60
CA LEU A 251 9.15 4.03 -13.92
C LEU A 251 8.17 5.18 -14.19
N LEU A 252 7.33 5.55 -13.24
CA LEU A 252 6.39 6.67 -13.37
C LEU A 252 7.13 8.00 -13.57
N VAL A 253 8.09 8.30 -12.70
CA VAL A 253 8.87 9.55 -12.78
C VAL A 253 9.74 9.58 -14.05
N GLY A 254 10.33 8.44 -14.42
CA GLY A 254 11.10 8.30 -15.67
C GLY A 254 10.23 8.54 -16.90
N GLY A 255 9.01 8.00 -16.90
CA GLY A 255 8.01 8.24 -17.92
C GLY A 255 7.67 9.73 -18.08
N ASP A 256 7.39 10.41 -16.96
CA ASP A 256 7.10 11.85 -16.96
C ASP A 256 8.29 12.70 -17.46
N LYS A 257 9.52 12.31 -17.12
CA LYS A 257 10.73 12.97 -17.62
C LYS A 257 10.89 12.76 -19.13
N MET A 258 10.67 11.53 -19.61
CA MET A 258 10.74 11.18 -21.05
C MET A 258 9.70 11.96 -21.86
N GLN A 259 8.47 12.09 -21.33
CA GLN A 259 7.43 12.90 -21.97
C GLN A 259 7.86 14.34 -22.15
N ARG A 260 8.45 14.95 -21.13
CA ARG A 260 8.88 16.35 -21.18
C ARG A 260 10.11 16.57 -22.04
N ALA A 261 11.06 15.63 -22.04
CA ALA A 261 12.33 15.76 -22.77
C ALA A 261 12.18 15.40 -24.26
N MET A 262 11.40 14.38 -24.58
CA MET A 262 11.30 13.81 -25.92
C MET A 262 9.94 14.00 -26.59
N GLN A 263 9.00 14.73 -25.95
CA GLN A 263 7.63 14.95 -26.46
C GLN A 263 6.87 13.64 -26.72
N VAL A 264 7.23 12.56 -26.03
CA VAL A 264 6.55 11.27 -26.17
C VAL A 264 5.14 11.38 -25.59
N PRO A 265 4.09 10.94 -26.32
CA PRO A 265 2.73 11.02 -25.79
C PRO A 265 2.58 10.22 -24.47
N GLN A 266 1.92 10.81 -23.49
CA GLN A 266 1.67 10.17 -22.18
C GLN A 266 0.96 8.81 -22.32
N VAL A 267 0.11 8.67 -23.33
CA VAL A 267 -0.60 7.42 -23.62
C VAL A 267 0.38 6.26 -23.87
N LEU A 268 1.49 6.51 -24.57
CA LEU A 268 2.50 5.49 -24.84
C LEU A 268 3.21 5.02 -23.57
N ILE A 269 3.46 5.93 -22.63
CA ILE A 269 4.02 5.61 -21.32
C ILE A 269 3.04 4.73 -20.52
N GLN A 270 1.75 5.05 -20.55
CA GLN A 270 0.71 4.25 -19.90
C GLN A 270 0.59 2.85 -20.52
N VAL A 271 0.74 2.72 -21.85
CA VAL A 271 0.78 1.41 -22.52
C VAL A 271 1.98 0.58 -22.04
N ILE A 272 3.17 1.20 -21.97
CA ILE A 272 4.38 0.52 -21.48
C ILE A 272 4.17 0.04 -20.04
N LEU A 273 3.65 0.90 -19.16
CA LEU A 273 3.32 0.52 -17.80
C LEU A 273 2.31 -0.63 -17.75
N GLY A 274 1.27 -0.59 -18.58
CA GLY A 274 0.30 -1.68 -18.71
C GLY A 274 0.94 -3.00 -19.14
N LEU A 275 1.88 -2.96 -20.09
CA LEU A 275 2.64 -4.15 -20.51
C LEU A 275 3.53 -4.69 -19.40
N VAL A 276 4.22 -3.82 -18.64
CA VAL A 276 5.02 -4.23 -17.48
C VAL A 276 4.14 -4.93 -16.45
N VAL A 277 2.96 -4.36 -16.15
CA VAL A 277 1.97 -4.95 -15.23
C VAL A 277 1.55 -6.34 -15.72
N LEU A 278 1.18 -6.47 -16.99
CA LEU A 278 0.76 -7.73 -17.57
C LEU A 278 1.87 -8.78 -17.50
N PHE A 279 3.11 -8.38 -17.78
CA PHE A 279 4.26 -9.29 -17.68
C PHE A 279 4.50 -9.75 -16.25
N VAL A 280 4.47 -8.83 -15.27
CA VAL A 280 4.63 -9.16 -13.84
C VAL A 280 3.58 -10.14 -13.37
N VAL A 281 2.29 -9.87 -13.66
CA VAL A 281 1.17 -10.74 -13.26
C VAL A 281 1.28 -12.12 -13.91
N THR A 282 1.66 -12.16 -15.18
CA THR A 282 1.83 -13.42 -15.93
C THR A 282 2.98 -14.25 -15.35
N THR A 283 4.10 -13.61 -15.03
CA THR A 283 5.27 -14.28 -14.43
C THR A 283 4.92 -14.86 -13.05
N ASP A 284 4.20 -14.10 -12.21
CA ASP A 284 3.75 -14.59 -10.89
C ASP A 284 2.81 -15.80 -11.01
N TYR A 285 1.89 -15.78 -11.98
CA TYR A 285 1.01 -16.93 -12.25
C TYR A 285 1.79 -18.18 -12.64
N PHE A 286 2.78 -18.07 -13.54
CA PHE A 286 3.61 -19.19 -13.93
C PHE A 286 4.49 -19.70 -12.78
N ALA A 287 5.11 -18.80 -12.00
CA ALA A 287 5.92 -19.16 -10.85
C ALA A 287 5.11 -20.00 -9.85
N ARG A 288 3.93 -19.54 -9.45
CA ARG A 288 3.04 -20.28 -8.53
C ARG A 288 2.56 -21.61 -9.11
N LYS A 289 2.35 -21.70 -10.43
CA LYS A 289 1.98 -22.96 -11.09
C LYS A 289 3.13 -23.96 -11.09
N TYR A 290 4.36 -23.50 -11.29
CA TYR A 290 5.54 -24.35 -11.20
C TYR A 290 5.79 -24.86 -9.78
N GLU A 291 5.66 -23.99 -8.77
CA GLU A 291 5.78 -24.39 -7.36
C GLU A 291 4.76 -25.47 -6.97
N LYS A 292 3.49 -25.28 -7.37
CA LYS A 292 2.45 -26.30 -7.11
C LYS A 292 2.76 -27.63 -7.78
N ARG A 293 3.25 -27.63 -9.02
CA ARG A 293 3.63 -28.87 -9.73
C ARG A 293 4.80 -29.57 -9.06
N ARG A 294 5.80 -28.79 -8.58
CA ARG A 294 6.92 -29.34 -7.83
C ARG A 294 6.46 -30.02 -6.52
N ALA A 295 5.64 -29.33 -5.74
CA ALA A 295 5.13 -29.86 -4.48
C ALA A 295 4.30 -31.15 -4.70
N THR A 296 3.50 -31.23 -5.79
CA THR A 296 2.75 -32.45 -6.12
C THR A 296 3.69 -33.58 -6.52
N ALA A 297 4.71 -33.30 -7.32
CA ALA A 297 5.68 -34.32 -7.73
C ALA A 297 6.53 -34.83 -6.55
N GLU A 298 6.88 -33.99 -5.59
CA GLU A 298 7.58 -34.40 -4.36
C GLU A 298 6.73 -35.34 -3.50
N ILE A 299 5.41 -35.08 -3.39
CA ILE A 299 4.47 -35.95 -2.66
C ILE A 299 4.33 -37.31 -3.39
N GLU A 300 4.19 -37.32 -4.72
CA GLU A 300 4.10 -38.55 -5.50
C GLU A 300 5.37 -39.41 -5.40
N ILE A 301 6.55 -38.77 -5.29
CA ILE A 301 7.82 -39.50 -5.10
C ILE A 301 7.90 -40.06 -3.68
N ASP A 302 7.46 -39.34 -2.66
CA ASP A 302 7.48 -39.80 -1.26
C ASP A 302 6.52 -40.97 -1.06
N ASP A 303 5.28 -40.89 -1.60
CA ASP A 303 4.31 -41.99 -1.59
C ASP A 303 4.84 -43.24 -2.33
N SER A 304 5.57 -43.06 -3.44
CA SER A 304 6.13 -44.17 -4.19
C SER A 304 7.30 -44.87 -3.46
N MET A 305 8.08 -44.12 -2.67
CA MET A 305 9.17 -44.70 -1.85
C MET A 305 8.63 -45.45 -0.63
N ASP A 306 7.51 -45.02 -0.07
CA ASP A 306 6.85 -45.73 1.04
C ASP A 306 6.21 -47.05 0.58
N ASP A 307 5.70 -47.12 -0.65
CA ASP A 307 5.12 -48.33 -1.24
C ASP A 307 6.19 -49.37 -1.62
N GLU A 308 7.40 -48.94 -2.03
CA GLU A 308 8.52 -49.88 -2.32
C GLU A 308 9.26 -50.34 -1.06
N GLY A 309 9.14 -49.65 0.08
CA GLY A 309 9.76 -49.99 1.37
C GLY A 309 8.95 -50.93 2.26
N GLY A 310 7.69 -51.13 1.97
CA GLY A 310 6.77 -51.97 2.77
C GLY A 310 6.70 -53.40 2.33
N THR A 311 7.62 -54.28 2.80
CA THR A 311 7.30 -55.72 2.89
C THR A 311 6.10 -55.89 3.79
N PRO A 312 5.00 -56.53 3.34
CA PRO A 312 3.87 -56.81 4.21
C PRO A 312 4.36 -57.70 5.38
N ILE A 313 4.27 -57.20 6.59
CA ILE A 313 4.41 -58.04 7.78
C ILE A 313 3.20 -58.95 7.75
N ASP A 314 3.44 -60.18 7.31
CA ASP A 314 2.50 -61.30 7.33
C ASP A 314 2.18 -61.61 8.80
N ILE A 315 1.17 -60.96 9.35
CA ILE A 315 0.62 -61.28 10.66
C ILE A 315 -0.26 -62.50 10.45
N ALA A 316 0.39 -63.67 10.40
CA ALA A 316 -0.29 -64.97 10.51
C ALA A 316 -1.12 -64.95 11.82
N PRO A 317 -2.41 -65.27 11.78
CA PRO A 317 -3.21 -65.38 12.99
C PRO A 317 -2.71 -66.55 13.82
N SER A 318 -2.17 -66.29 15.01
CA SER A 318 -1.80 -67.34 15.98
C SER A 318 -3.07 -68.09 16.41
N ASN A 319 -3.26 -69.24 15.84
CA ASN A 319 -4.25 -70.26 16.24
C ASN A 319 -3.87 -70.89 17.61
N SER A 320 -4.16 -70.16 18.68
CA SER A 320 -4.02 -70.67 20.06
C SER A 320 -5.16 -70.22 20.97
N SER A 321 -6.40 -70.58 20.59
CA SER A 321 -7.56 -70.47 21.50
C SER A 321 -8.75 -71.34 21.07
N GLN A 322 -8.46 -72.62 20.70
CA GLN A 322 -9.50 -73.65 20.55
C GLN A 322 -9.17 -75.00 21.24
N GLU A 323 -8.45 -74.98 22.34
CA GLU A 323 -8.33 -76.14 23.22
C GLU A 323 -8.47 -75.76 24.68
N ALA A 324 -9.66 -75.33 25.11
CA ALA A 324 -10.03 -75.37 26.54
C ALA A 324 -11.53 -75.16 26.67
N LEU A 325 -12.35 -76.09 26.18
CA LEU A 325 -13.73 -76.39 26.63
C LEU A 325 -14.20 -77.66 26.00
N SER A 326 -13.71 -78.76 26.57
CA SER A 326 -14.36 -80.11 26.61
C SER A 326 -14.39 -80.55 28.03
#